data_0a2ad92a1f975daea49a25f62a39958e
#
_entry.id   0a2ad92a1f975daea49a25f62a39958e
#
_cell.length_a   1.000
_cell.length_b   1.000
_cell.length_c   1.000
_cell.angle_alpha   90.00
_cell.angle_beta   90.00
_cell.angle_gamma   90.00
#
_symmetry.space_group_name_H-M   'P 1'
#
loop_
_entity.id
_entity.type
_entity.pdbx_description
1 polymer ?
#
loop_
_entity_poly.entity_id
_entity_poly.type
_entity_poly.pdbx_seq_one_letter_code
_entity_poly.pdbx_strand_id
1 'polypeptide(L)'
;MGAALAADLEALGHAVVSYDIRTDDPYPRAALAECRYTFICVNTPMGEDGSADVTAVRASVAELPSTTTPVLRSTVPPGTSSALQREHGRPVLHWPEYVGETTFGSQTWEPLRAGSTFLIVGGDHDEAARFADAMIGMYGPQVRVHLVTSEESELIKYMENCYLALKVSFVNDFYRLCRQMGADWHAVREGWLLDPRVERDHTAVFPSNPGYSGKCLPKDVSALRQFAASQGITLPTVEGTMRANELAQEATNE
;
A
#
# COMPACT_ATOMS: atom_id res chain seq x y z
N MET A 1 4.52 -4.33 -8.83
CA MET A 1 3.07 -4.31 -8.55
C MET A 1 2.27 -4.66 -9.82
N GLY A 2 2.16 -3.81 -10.83
CA GLY A 2 1.35 -4.08 -12.04
C GLY A 2 1.65 -5.39 -12.74
N ALA A 3 2.93 -5.73 -12.94
CA ALA A 3 3.32 -7.00 -13.56
C ALA A 3 2.91 -8.25 -12.75
N ALA A 4 2.94 -8.17 -11.41
CA ALA A 4 2.47 -9.27 -10.56
C ALA A 4 0.94 -9.46 -10.68
N LEU A 5 0.18 -8.35 -10.65
CA LEU A 5 -1.26 -8.39 -10.85
C LEU A 5 -1.62 -8.95 -12.24
N ALA A 6 -0.92 -8.51 -13.29
CA ALA A 6 -1.14 -9.01 -14.64
C ALA A 6 -0.91 -10.53 -14.72
N ALA A 7 0.20 -11.03 -14.16
CA ALA A 7 0.50 -12.45 -14.13
C ALA A 7 -0.56 -13.27 -13.37
N ASP A 8 -1.08 -12.74 -12.26
CA ASP A 8 -2.14 -13.40 -11.49
C ASP A 8 -3.46 -13.47 -12.28
N LEU A 9 -3.86 -12.37 -12.92
CA LEU A 9 -5.06 -12.33 -13.76
C LEU A 9 -4.95 -13.27 -14.97
N GLU A 10 -3.78 -13.32 -15.62
CA GLU A 10 -3.52 -14.26 -16.72
C GLU A 10 -3.58 -15.72 -16.25
N ALA A 11 -3.02 -16.03 -15.07
CA ALA A 11 -3.07 -17.37 -14.48
C ALA A 11 -4.51 -17.80 -14.15
N LEU A 12 -5.42 -16.85 -13.89
CA LEU A 12 -6.85 -17.07 -13.69
C LEU A 12 -7.64 -17.13 -15.02
N GLY A 13 -6.97 -17.02 -16.18
CA GLY A 13 -7.56 -17.17 -17.50
C GLY A 13 -8.13 -15.89 -18.11
N HIS A 14 -7.77 -14.72 -17.55
CA HIS A 14 -8.20 -13.43 -18.10
C HIS A 14 -7.25 -12.93 -19.19
N ALA A 15 -7.80 -12.30 -20.22
CA ALA A 15 -7.00 -11.54 -21.18
C ALA A 15 -6.60 -10.21 -20.54
N VAL A 16 -5.29 -9.97 -20.47
CA VAL A 16 -4.73 -8.77 -19.84
C VAL A 16 -4.06 -7.90 -20.89
N VAL A 17 -4.39 -6.60 -20.87
CA VAL A 17 -3.70 -5.57 -21.64
C VAL A 17 -2.82 -4.78 -20.68
N SER A 18 -1.52 -4.82 -20.89
CA SER A 18 -0.55 -4.11 -20.03
C SER A 18 0.12 -2.98 -20.80
N TYR A 19 0.38 -1.87 -20.11
CA TYR A 19 1.15 -0.74 -20.64
C TYR A 19 2.06 -0.19 -19.55
N ASP A 20 3.30 0.10 -19.92
CA ASP A 20 4.27 0.79 -19.06
C ASP A 20 4.97 1.89 -19.90
N ILE A 21 4.93 3.13 -19.41
CA ILE A 21 5.56 4.27 -20.09
C ILE A 21 7.08 4.10 -20.33
N ARG A 22 7.70 3.14 -19.65
CA ARG A 22 9.13 2.81 -19.82
C ARG A 22 9.42 1.89 -21.00
N THR A 23 8.38 1.34 -21.63
CA THR A 23 8.49 0.55 -22.85
C THR A 23 8.27 1.47 -24.07
N ASP A 24 8.83 1.09 -25.23
CA ASP A 24 8.63 1.81 -26.48
C ASP A 24 7.30 1.44 -27.17
N ASP A 25 6.43 0.70 -26.47
CA ASP A 25 5.17 0.28 -27.01
C ASP A 25 4.18 1.45 -27.13
N PRO A 26 3.38 1.51 -28.20
CA PRO A 26 2.36 2.54 -28.32
C PRO A 26 1.26 2.34 -27.28
N TYR A 27 0.70 3.45 -26.76
CA TYR A 27 -0.40 3.41 -25.81
C TYR A 27 -1.61 2.64 -26.38
N PRO A 28 -2.05 1.54 -25.76
CA PRO A 28 -3.02 0.59 -26.35
C PRO A 28 -4.47 1.05 -26.16
N ARG A 29 -4.79 2.29 -26.53
CA ARG A 29 -6.09 2.94 -26.27
C ARG A 29 -7.30 2.12 -26.73
N ALA A 30 -7.22 1.51 -27.92
CA ALA A 30 -8.33 0.72 -28.47
C ALA A 30 -8.57 -0.54 -27.63
N ALA A 31 -7.51 -1.25 -27.24
CA ALA A 31 -7.63 -2.44 -26.41
C ALA A 31 -8.10 -2.10 -24.98
N LEU A 32 -7.65 -0.98 -24.42
CA LEU A 32 -8.12 -0.50 -23.10
C LEU A 32 -9.62 -0.12 -23.14
N ALA A 33 -10.15 0.32 -24.28
CA ALA A 33 -11.57 0.65 -24.42
C ALA A 33 -12.49 -0.58 -24.31
N GLU A 34 -11.96 -1.78 -24.57
CA GLU A 34 -12.67 -3.06 -24.42
C GLU A 34 -12.55 -3.63 -23.00
N CYS A 35 -11.66 -3.08 -22.16
CA CYS A 35 -11.49 -3.50 -20.78
C CYS A 35 -12.58 -2.90 -19.90
N ARG A 36 -13.23 -3.71 -19.06
CA ARG A 36 -14.19 -3.21 -18.08
C ARG A 36 -13.48 -2.42 -16.95
N TYR A 37 -12.35 -2.91 -16.48
CA TYR A 37 -11.55 -2.30 -15.43
C TYR A 37 -10.12 -2.06 -15.91
N THR A 38 -9.54 -0.92 -15.54
CA THR A 38 -8.12 -0.63 -15.76
C THR A 38 -7.44 -0.31 -14.43
N PHE A 39 -6.45 -1.13 -14.09
CA PHE A 39 -5.72 -1.00 -12.83
C PHE A 39 -4.57 -0.01 -12.98
N ILE A 40 -4.56 1.03 -12.14
CA ILE A 40 -3.52 2.05 -12.10
C ILE A 40 -2.51 1.69 -11.03
N CYS A 41 -1.34 1.22 -11.49
CA CYS A 41 -0.25 0.71 -10.64
C CYS A 41 1.01 1.59 -10.72
N VAL A 42 0.85 2.89 -10.94
CA VAL A 42 1.97 3.83 -11.08
C VAL A 42 2.54 4.25 -9.72
N ASN A 43 3.80 4.70 -9.72
CA ASN A 43 4.44 5.19 -8.51
C ASN A 43 3.83 6.53 -8.07
N THR A 44 3.79 6.73 -6.74
CA THR A 44 3.45 7.99 -6.08
C THR A 44 4.65 8.41 -5.23
N PRO A 45 5.71 8.99 -5.83
CA PRO A 45 6.92 9.31 -5.09
C PRO A 45 6.67 10.39 -4.02
N MET A 46 7.58 10.48 -3.06
CA MET A 46 7.56 11.53 -2.07
C MET A 46 8.02 12.85 -2.71
N GLY A 47 7.22 13.89 -2.61
CA GLY A 47 7.56 15.24 -3.00
C GLY A 47 8.57 15.88 -2.04
N GLU A 48 9.09 17.04 -2.42
CA GLU A 48 10.08 17.79 -1.62
C GLU A 48 9.53 18.22 -0.25
N ASP A 49 8.23 18.46 -0.17
CA ASP A 49 7.50 18.79 1.06
C ASP A 49 7.12 17.56 1.90
N GLY A 50 7.43 16.36 1.41
CA GLY A 50 7.07 15.09 2.03
C GLY A 50 5.67 14.59 1.71
N SER A 51 4.91 15.28 0.86
CA SER A 51 3.62 14.81 0.34
C SER A 51 3.79 13.68 -0.69
N ALA A 52 2.71 12.97 -1.02
CA ALA A 52 2.73 12.03 -2.14
C ALA A 52 2.46 12.77 -3.46
N ASP A 53 3.34 12.62 -4.43
CA ASP A 53 3.10 13.11 -5.79
C ASP A 53 2.15 12.15 -6.55
N VAL A 54 0.95 12.62 -6.81
CA VAL A 54 -0.10 11.88 -7.54
C VAL A 54 -0.21 12.25 -9.02
N THR A 55 0.76 13.01 -9.55
CA THR A 55 0.74 13.49 -10.95
C THR A 55 0.61 12.33 -11.93
N ALA A 56 1.37 11.27 -11.76
CA ALA A 56 1.30 10.08 -12.63
C ALA A 56 -0.06 9.38 -12.54
N VAL A 57 -0.69 9.34 -11.36
CA VAL A 57 -2.04 8.76 -11.17
C VAL A 57 -3.06 9.58 -11.94
N ARG A 58 -3.05 10.92 -11.78
CA ARG A 58 -3.95 11.84 -12.49
C ARG A 58 -3.81 11.73 -14.01
N ALA A 59 -2.58 11.76 -14.52
CA ALA A 59 -2.29 11.61 -15.94
C ALA A 59 -2.81 10.27 -16.48
N SER A 60 -2.55 9.17 -15.76
CA SER A 60 -3.03 7.84 -16.16
C SER A 60 -4.55 7.78 -16.25
N VAL A 61 -5.29 8.33 -15.27
CA VAL A 61 -6.76 8.33 -15.30
C VAL A 61 -7.30 9.22 -16.42
N ALA A 62 -6.66 10.37 -16.69
CA ALA A 62 -7.07 11.29 -17.74
C ALA A 62 -6.91 10.70 -19.16
N GLU A 63 -5.92 9.86 -19.38
CA GLU A 63 -5.67 9.23 -20.67
C GLU A 63 -6.60 8.04 -20.99
N LEU A 64 -7.22 7.44 -19.95
CA LEU A 64 -8.06 6.26 -20.14
C LEU A 64 -9.31 6.55 -20.98
N PRO A 65 -9.73 5.59 -21.82
CA PRO A 65 -11.04 5.63 -22.45
C PRO A 65 -12.17 5.76 -21.41
N SER A 66 -13.26 6.45 -21.77
CA SER A 66 -14.42 6.62 -20.87
C SER A 66 -15.21 5.33 -20.62
N THR A 67 -14.95 4.29 -21.40
CA THR A 67 -15.64 2.99 -21.35
C THR A 67 -15.11 2.06 -20.25
N THR A 68 -13.91 2.34 -19.71
CA THR A 68 -13.31 1.52 -18.65
C THR A 68 -13.39 2.23 -17.30
N THR A 69 -13.60 1.48 -16.22
CA THR A 69 -13.56 1.99 -14.85
C THR A 69 -12.12 1.95 -14.31
N PRO A 70 -11.53 3.11 -13.96
CA PRO A 70 -10.23 3.13 -13.29
C PRO A 70 -10.29 2.52 -11.90
N VAL A 71 -9.32 1.66 -11.57
CA VAL A 71 -9.12 1.07 -10.25
C VAL A 71 -7.72 1.45 -9.76
N LEU A 72 -7.64 2.36 -8.80
CA LEU A 72 -6.36 2.79 -8.25
C LEU A 72 -5.79 1.72 -7.32
N ARG A 73 -4.59 1.25 -7.65
CA ARG A 73 -3.78 0.34 -6.81
C ARG A 73 -2.68 1.10 -6.07
N SER A 74 -2.31 2.26 -6.58
CA SER A 74 -1.32 3.14 -5.97
C SER A 74 -1.82 3.70 -4.66
N THR A 75 -0.94 3.78 -3.65
CA THR A 75 -1.25 4.49 -2.40
C THR A 75 -1.31 5.99 -2.68
N VAL A 76 -2.45 6.59 -2.40
CA VAL A 76 -2.75 8.00 -2.68
C VAL A 76 -3.36 8.67 -1.45
N PRO A 77 -3.17 9.99 -1.26
CA PRO A 77 -3.77 10.73 -0.15
C PRO A 77 -5.30 10.62 -0.15
N PRO A 78 -5.93 10.58 1.05
CA PRO A 78 -7.38 10.53 1.18
C PRO A 78 -8.09 11.63 0.40
N GLY A 79 -9.12 11.24 -0.36
CA GLY A 79 -9.88 12.13 -1.25
C GLY A 79 -9.37 12.19 -2.69
N THR A 80 -8.27 11.51 -3.04
CA THR A 80 -7.72 11.49 -4.41
C THR A 80 -8.69 10.84 -5.39
N SER A 81 -9.22 9.65 -5.07
CA SER A 81 -10.16 8.93 -5.93
C SER A 81 -11.46 9.71 -6.12
N SER A 82 -12.02 10.29 -5.06
CA SER A 82 -13.22 11.13 -5.13
C SER A 82 -12.99 12.40 -5.96
N ALA A 83 -11.80 13.01 -5.86
CA ALA A 83 -11.46 14.16 -6.69
C ALA A 83 -11.41 13.77 -8.18
N LEU A 84 -10.76 12.65 -8.52
CA LEU A 84 -10.70 12.13 -9.88
C LEU A 84 -12.08 11.74 -10.42
N GLN A 85 -12.94 11.15 -9.57
CA GLN A 85 -14.32 10.84 -9.94
C GLN A 85 -15.10 12.10 -10.32
N ARG A 86 -14.99 13.18 -9.52
CA ARG A 86 -15.64 14.46 -9.84
C ARG A 86 -15.07 15.11 -11.10
N GLU A 87 -13.75 15.07 -11.26
CA GLU A 87 -13.06 15.68 -12.40
C GLU A 87 -13.43 15.02 -13.74
N HIS A 88 -13.55 13.68 -13.74
CA HIS A 88 -13.81 12.92 -14.97
C HIS A 88 -15.28 12.50 -15.15
N GLY A 89 -16.17 12.79 -14.19
CA GLY A 89 -17.60 12.47 -14.27
C GLY A 89 -17.92 10.98 -14.37
N ARG A 90 -17.03 10.11 -13.86
CA ARG A 90 -17.17 8.64 -13.89
C ARG A 90 -16.64 8.01 -12.60
N PRO A 91 -17.11 6.81 -12.22
CA PRO A 91 -16.57 6.10 -11.07
C PRO A 91 -15.06 5.91 -11.17
N VAL A 92 -14.36 6.12 -10.04
CA VAL A 92 -12.95 5.77 -9.82
C VAL A 92 -12.89 4.98 -8.54
N LEU A 93 -12.48 3.73 -8.65
CA LEU A 93 -12.35 2.84 -7.50
C LEU A 93 -10.93 2.90 -6.91
N HIS A 94 -10.82 2.65 -5.61
CA HIS A 94 -9.56 2.42 -4.93
C HIS A 94 -9.54 0.99 -4.36
N TRP A 95 -8.58 0.20 -4.78
CA TRP A 95 -8.32 -1.15 -4.29
C TRP A 95 -6.86 -1.23 -3.85
N PRO A 96 -6.56 -0.99 -2.56
CA PRO A 96 -5.20 -0.85 -2.07
C PRO A 96 -4.37 -2.11 -2.26
N GLU A 97 -3.07 -1.89 -2.42
CA GLU A 97 -2.05 -2.90 -2.59
C GLU A 97 -1.55 -3.41 -1.24
N TYR A 98 -1.40 -4.73 -1.12
CA TYR A 98 -0.90 -5.42 0.08
C TYR A 98 0.25 -6.39 -0.20
N VAL A 99 0.86 -6.34 -1.38
CA VAL A 99 2.04 -7.15 -1.73
C VAL A 99 3.27 -6.59 -1.03
N GLY A 100 3.92 -7.39 -0.19
CA GLY A 100 5.15 -7.01 0.48
C GLY A 100 6.33 -6.89 -0.49
N GLU A 101 7.22 -5.92 -0.26
CA GLU A 101 8.46 -5.75 -1.04
C GLU A 101 9.54 -6.76 -0.66
N THR A 102 9.44 -7.37 0.53
CA THR A 102 10.43 -8.31 1.05
C THR A 102 9.81 -9.65 1.38
N THR A 103 10.46 -10.71 0.91
CA THR A 103 10.17 -12.06 1.33
C THR A 103 10.82 -12.31 2.69
N PHE A 104 10.01 -12.41 3.75
CA PHE A 104 10.47 -12.85 5.05
C PHE A 104 10.03 -14.29 5.29
N GLY A 105 10.98 -15.20 5.28
CA GLY A 105 10.71 -16.64 5.42
C GLY A 105 10.00 -17.23 4.21
N SER A 106 9.29 -18.34 4.42
CA SER A 106 8.58 -19.08 3.36
C SER A 106 7.20 -18.50 2.99
N GLN A 107 6.82 -17.37 3.57
CA GLN A 107 5.55 -16.71 3.27
C GLN A 107 5.80 -15.47 2.41
N THR A 108 5.61 -15.62 1.12
CA THR A 108 5.32 -14.51 0.23
C THR A 108 3.90 -14.07 0.52
N TRP A 109 3.71 -12.82 0.95
CA TRP A 109 2.39 -12.20 0.94
C TRP A 109 1.98 -11.97 -0.51
N GLU A 110 1.13 -12.84 -1.01
CA GLU A 110 0.54 -12.73 -2.34
C GLU A 110 -0.97 -12.59 -2.18
N PRO A 111 -1.47 -11.37 -1.94
CA PRO A 111 -2.89 -11.16 -1.63
C PRO A 111 -3.82 -11.44 -2.80
N LEU A 112 -3.29 -11.64 -4.00
CA LEU A 112 -4.06 -11.85 -5.21
C LEU A 112 -4.06 -13.30 -5.72
N ARG A 113 -3.32 -14.20 -5.10
CA ARG A 113 -3.39 -15.63 -5.46
C ARG A 113 -4.64 -16.29 -4.89
N ALA A 114 -5.00 -17.41 -5.48
CA ALA A 114 -6.04 -18.29 -4.95
C ALA A 114 -5.78 -18.52 -3.44
N GLY A 115 -6.57 -17.88 -2.57
CA GLY A 115 -6.33 -17.85 -1.13
C GLY A 115 -6.29 -16.43 -0.53
N SER A 116 -6.40 -15.38 -1.33
CA SER A 116 -6.62 -14.03 -0.81
C SER A 116 -7.80 -14.03 0.13
N THR A 117 -7.59 -13.57 1.37
CA THR A 117 -8.58 -13.70 2.42
C THR A 117 -9.48 -12.48 2.54
N PHE A 118 -9.13 -11.37 1.89
CA PHE A 118 -9.90 -10.14 1.95
C PHE A 118 -9.76 -9.25 0.71
N LEU A 119 -10.77 -8.42 0.49
CA LEU A 119 -10.89 -7.44 -0.58
C LEU A 119 -11.47 -6.16 0.01
N ILE A 120 -10.70 -5.08 0.02
CA ILE A 120 -11.15 -3.75 0.43
C ILE A 120 -11.32 -2.93 -0.85
N VAL A 121 -12.52 -2.41 -1.09
CA VAL A 121 -12.81 -1.60 -2.28
C VAL A 121 -13.49 -0.31 -1.87
N GLY A 122 -12.87 0.81 -2.21
CA GLY A 122 -13.41 2.15 -2.02
C GLY A 122 -13.95 2.75 -3.30
N GLY A 123 -15.04 3.50 -3.19
CA GLY A 123 -15.61 4.25 -4.31
C GLY A 123 -17.13 4.30 -4.31
N ASP A 124 -17.71 4.56 -5.49
CA ASP A 124 -19.15 4.44 -5.69
C ASP A 124 -19.61 3.05 -5.30
N HIS A 125 -20.61 2.96 -4.43
CA HIS A 125 -21.04 1.70 -3.81
C HIS A 125 -21.47 0.65 -4.85
N ASP A 126 -22.23 1.05 -5.86
CA ASP A 126 -22.76 0.10 -6.84
C ASP A 126 -21.65 -0.40 -7.78
N GLU A 127 -20.71 0.48 -8.18
CA GLU A 127 -19.56 0.07 -8.99
C GLU A 127 -18.58 -0.75 -8.17
N ALA A 128 -18.33 -0.41 -6.90
CA ALA A 128 -17.50 -1.19 -6.00
C ALA A 128 -18.07 -2.61 -5.76
N ALA A 129 -19.40 -2.74 -5.63
CA ALA A 129 -20.07 -4.03 -5.52
C ALA A 129 -19.91 -4.87 -6.80
N ARG A 130 -20.11 -4.28 -7.97
CA ARG A 130 -19.89 -4.97 -9.27
C ARG A 130 -18.44 -5.40 -9.44
N PHE A 131 -17.50 -4.57 -9.02
CA PHE A 131 -16.08 -4.93 -9.03
C PHE A 131 -15.78 -6.08 -8.06
N ALA A 132 -16.31 -6.02 -6.84
CA ALA A 132 -16.14 -7.07 -5.84
C ALA A 132 -16.70 -8.42 -6.33
N ASP A 133 -17.88 -8.43 -6.96
CA ASP A 133 -18.47 -9.64 -7.55
C ASP A 133 -17.55 -10.26 -8.61
N ALA A 134 -16.96 -9.41 -9.48
CA ALA A 134 -16.00 -9.88 -10.48
C ALA A 134 -14.76 -10.49 -9.80
N MET A 135 -14.24 -9.88 -8.74
CA MET A 135 -13.08 -10.39 -7.99
C MET A 135 -13.41 -11.68 -7.22
N ILE A 136 -14.60 -11.81 -6.62
CA ILE A 136 -15.06 -13.05 -5.99
C ILE A 136 -15.13 -14.19 -7.02
N GLY A 137 -15.62 -13.89 -8.23
CA GLY A 137 -15.62 -14.84 -9.33
C GLY A 137 -14.22 -15.36 -9.70
N MET A 138 -13.19 -14.53 -9.53
CA MET A 138 -11.79 -14.87 -9.79
C MET A 138 -11.12 -15.60 -8.61
N TYR A 139 -11.27 -15.06 -7.40
CA TYR A 139 -10.53 -15.53 -6.21
C TYR A 139 -11.30 -16.54 -5.36
N GLY A 140 -12.57 -16.76 -5.66
CA GLY A 140 -13.43 -17.72 -4.99
C GLY A 140 -14.25 -17.11 -3.83
N PRO A 141 -15.22 -17.86 -3.32
CA PRO A 141 -16.22 -17.37 -2.36
C PRO A 141 -15.69 -17.19 -0.92
N GLN A 142 -14.43 -17.54 -0.65
CA GLN A 142 -13.81 -17.41 0.67
C GLN A 142 -13.32 -15.99 0.95
N VAL A 143 -13.30 -15.11 -0.06
CA VAL A 143 -12.83 -13.73 0.05
C VAL A 143 -13.80 -12.91 0.92
N ARG A 144 -13.29 -12.31 1.99
CA ARG A 144 -14.05 -11.33 2.80
C ARG A 144 -14.04 -9.98 2.08
N VAL A 145 -15.21 -9.47 1.73
CA VAL A 145 -15.35 -8.19 1.06
C VAL A 145 -15.68 -7.10 2.06
N HIS A 146 -14.99 -5.96 1.93
CA HIS A 146 -15.24 -4.75 2.69
C HIS A 146 -15.39 -3.57 1.74
N LEU A 147 -16.65 -3.17 1.46
CA LEU A 147 -16.97 -2.01 0.63
C LEU A 147 -17.02 -0.77 1.51
N VAL A 148 -16.32 0.27 1.09
CA VAL A 148 -16.14 1.52 1.85
C VAL A 148 -16.15 2.71 0.90
N THR A 149 -16.13 3.93 1.43
CA THR A 149 -15.89 5.13 0.61
C THR A 149 -14.45 5.15 0.09
N SER A 150 -14.18 5.98 -0.91
CA SER A 150 -12.82 6.19 -1.43
C SER A 150 -11.85 6.62 -0.33
N GLU A 151 -12.26 7.61 0.45
CA GLU A 151 -11.48 8.19 1.55
C GLU A 151 -11.16 7.16 2.64
N GLU A 152 -12.13 6.32 2.99
CA GLU A 152 -11.93 5.24 3.96
C GLU A 152 -10.93 4.21 3.45
N SER A 153 -11.05 3.78 2.20
CA SER A 153 -10.11 2.82 1.59
C SER A 153 -8.68 3.38 1.52
N GLU A 154 -8.54 4.65 1.16
CA GLU A 154 -7.25 5.35 1.12
C GLU A 154 -6.64 5.48 2.53
N LEU A 155 -7.46 5.82 3.55
CA LEU A 155 -7.03 5.88 4.95
C LEU A 155 -6.64 4.51 5.51
N ILE A 156 -7.38 3.46 5.18
CA ILE A 156 -7.06 2.08 5.61
C ILE A 156 -5.63 1.71 5.17
N LYS A 157 -5.26 2.04 3.92
CA LYS A 157 -3.91 1.75 3.42
C LYS A 157 -2.82 2.53 4.16
N TYR A 158 -3.04 3.80 4.42
CA TYR A 158 -2.10 4.60 5.22
C TYR A 158 -1.99 4.12 6.65
N MET A 159 -3.13 3.78 7.28
CA MET A 159 -3.15 3.27 8.65
C MET A 159 -2.30 2.00 8.78
N GLU A 160 -2.42 1.06 7.82
CA GLU A 160 -1.61 -0.14 7.80
C GLU A 160 -0.11 0.16 7.68
N ASN A 161 0.29 0.94 6.67
CA ASN A 161 1.70 1.24 6.45
C ASN A 161 2.32 2.01 7.63
N CYS A 162 1.59 2.94 8.23
CA CYS A 162 2.03 3.64 9.44
C CYS A 162 2.14 2.71 10.65
N TYR A 163 1.21 1.75 10.81
CA TYR A 163 1.29 0.74 11.87
C TYR A 163 2.50 -0.18 11.70
N LEU A 164 2.79 -0.62 10.47
CA LEU A 164 3.98 -1.42 10.18
C LEU A 164 5.27 -0.64 10.48
N ALA A 165 5.33 0.64 10.10
CA ALA A 165 6.45 1.52 10.41
C ALA A 165 6.62 1.71 11.93
N LEU A 166 5.52 1.90 12.68
CA LEU A 166 5.52 1.99 14.14
C LEU A 166 6.09 0.71 14.77
N LYS A 167 5.66 -0.48 14.33
CA LYS A 167 6.19 -1.75 14.84
C LYS A 167 7.71 -1.82 14.65
N VAL A 168 8.22 -1.47 13.46
CA VAL A 168 9.66 -1.48 13.17
C VAL A 168 10.39 -0.46 14.06
N SER A 169 9.89 0.76 14.20
CA SER A 169 10.50 1.78 15.07
C SER A 169 10.54 1.34 16.53
N PHE A 170 9.41 0.82 17.03
CA PHE A 170 9.29 0.32 18.40
C PHE A 170 10.31 -0.76 18.75
N VAL A 171 10.47 -1.77 17.90
CA VAL A 171 11.43 -2.85 18.17
C VAL A 171 12.88 -2.39 18.04
N ASN A 172 13.18 -1.40 17.21
CA ASN A 172 14.51 -0.81 17.10
C ASN A 172 14.88 -0.02 18.37
N ASP A 173 13.94 0.68 19.01
CA ASP A 173 14.19 1.34 20.30
C ASP A 173 14.55 0.32 21.38
N PHE A 174 13.82 -0.78 21.50
CA PHE A 174 14.12 -1.84 22.46
C PHE A 174 15.41 -2.59 22.13
N TYR A 175 15.72 -2.79 20.86
CA TYR A 175 17.02 -3.33 20.44
C TYR A 175 18.19 -2.46 20.91
N ARG A 176 18.09 -1.14 20.71
CA ARG A 176 19.11 -0.19 21.19
C ARG A 176 19.27 -0.24 22.71
N LEU A 177 18.14 -0.29 23.43
CA LEU A 177 18.15 -0.42 24.89
C LEU A 177 18.81 -1.73 25.34
N CYS A 178 18.48 -2.88 24.72
CA CYS A 178 19.12 -4.17 24.99
C CYS A 178 20.65 -4.10 24.80
N ARG A 179 21.09 -3.52 23.70
CA ARG A 179 22.52 -3.31 23.44
C ARG A 179 23.22 -2.50 24.55
N GLN A 180 22.60 -1.41 24.95
CA GLN A 180 23.14 -0.55 26.02
C GLN A 180 23.23 -1.27 27.37
N MET A 181 22.27 -2.14 27.67
CA MET A 181 22.21 -2.91 28.92
C MET A 181 23.01 -4.21 28.87
N GLY A 182 23.57 -4.63 27.74
CA GLY A 182 24.19 -5.93 27.55
C GLY A 182 23.21 -7.11 27.59
N ALA A 183 21.91 -6.85 27.33
CA ALA A 183 20.87 -7.88 27.25
C ALA A 183 20.82 -8.51 25.85
N ASP A 184 20.51 -9.81 25.81
CA ASP A 184 20.29 -10.51 24.53
C ASP A 184 18.95 -10.10 23.93
N TRP A 185 18.99 -9.37 22.82
CA TRP A 185 17.80 -8.96 22.08
C TRP A 185 16.92 -10.14 21.65
N HIS A 186 17.52 -11.26 21.23
CA HIS A 186 16.74 -12.42 20.78
C HIS A 186 15.95 -13.03 21.93
N ALA A 187 16.57 -13.15 23.11
CA ALA A 187 15.88 -13.63 24.29
C ALA A 187 14.72 -12.70 24.70
N VAL A 188 14.94 -11.37 24.67
CA VAL A 188 13.91 -10.37 24.99
C VAL A 188 12.77 -10.43 23.99
N ARG A 189 13.09 -10.42 22.69
CA ARG A 189 12.08 -10.47 21.62
C ARG A 189 11.26 -11.76 21.66
N GLU A 190 11.90 -12.92 21.73
CA GLU A 190 11.17 -14.20 21.73
C GLU A 190 10.31 -14.36 23.00
N GLY A 191 10.79 -13.86 24.15
CA GLY A 191 9.99 -13.82 25.37
C GLY A 191 8.74 -12.93 25.23
N TRP A 192 8.88 -11.75 24.63
CA TRP A 192 7.75 -10.86 24.34
C TRP A 192 6.75 -11.47 23.37
N LEU A 193 7.23 -12.19 22.33
CA LEU A 193 6.39 -12.87 21.34
C LEU A 193 5.66 -14.13 21.86
N LEU A 194 5.85 -14.53 23.12
CA LEU A 194 5.04 -15.59 23.75
C LEU A 194 3.59 -15.12 24.02
N ASP A 195 3.37 -13.82 24.15
CA ASP A 195 2.03 -13.29 24.31
C ASP A 195 1.31 -13.33 22.94
N PRO A 196 0.19 -14.08 22.80
CA PRO A 196 -0.53 -14.23 21.53
C PRO A 196 -1.16 -12.93 21.03
N ARG A 197 -1.22 -11.88 21.84
CA ARG A 197 -1.65 -10.54 21.41
C ARG A 197 -0.59 -9.79 20.61
N VAL A 198 0.64 -10.31 20.58
CA VAL A 198 1.77 -9.72 19.86
C VAL A 198 2.02 -10.49 18.58
N GLU A 199 1.84 -9.84 17.45
CA GLU A 199 2.11 -10.40 16.13
C GLU A 199 3.60 -10.35 15.81
N ARG A 200 4.13 -11.44 15.23
CA ARG A 200 5.56 -11.59 14.91
C ARG A 200 6.03 -10.71 13.75
N ASP A 201 5.12 -10.36 12.83
CA ASP A 201 5.46 -9.61 11.62
C ASP A 201 5.99 -8.21 11.95
N HIS A 202 7.02 -7.76 11.22
CA HIS A 202 7.69 -6.46 11.39
C HIS A 202 8.33 -6.25 12.78
N THR A 203 8.69 -7.34 13.49
CA THR A 203 9.41 -7.28 14.77
C THR A 203 10.87 -7.69 14.67
N ALA A 204 11.39 -8.01 13.48
CA ALA A 204 12.81 -8.28 13.28
C ALA A 204 13.59 -6.95 13.22
N VAL A 205 14.79 -6.96 13.80
CA VAL A 205 15.75 -5.87 13.69
C VAL A 205 16.94 -6.32 12.86
N PHE A 206 17.35 -5.50 11.92
CA PHE A 206 18.51 -5.73 11.06
C PHE A 206 19.63 -4.75 11.44
N PRO A 207 20.67 -5.17 12.15
CA PRO A 207 21.73 -4.27 12.62
C PRO A 207 22.45 -3.51 11.49
N SER A 208 22.53 -4.11 10.30
CA SER A 208 23.14 -3.49 9.11
C SER A 208 22.21 -2.52 8.37
N ASN A 209 20.93 -2.52 8.66
CA ASN A 209 19.92 -1.63 8.07
C ASN A 209 18.79 -1.41 9.08
N PRO A 210 19.06 -0.72 10.20
CA PRO A 210 18.07 -0.53 11.25
C PRO A 210 16.96 0.44 10.85
N GLY A 211 15.83 0.30 11.52
CA GLY A 211 14.66 1.08 11.21
C GLY A 211 13.91 0.57 9.97
N TYR A 212 12.93 1.35 9.55
CA TYR A 212 12.23 1.09 8.29
C TYR A 212 12.84 1.92 7.17
N SER A 213 12.93 1.29 6.01
CA SER A 213 13.50 1.84 4.77
C SER A 213 12.68 1.39 3.57
N GLY A 214 13.25 1.45 2.37
CA GLY A 214 12.57 1.07 1.14
C GLY A 214 11.72 2.20 0.57
N LYS A 215 10.84 1.85 -0.38
CA LYS A 215 10.09 2.84 -1.16
C LYS A 215 8.72 3.19 -0.56
N CYS A 216 8.14 2.30 0.24
CA CYS A 216 6.76 2.42 0.69
C CYS A 216 6.65 3.10 2.06
N LEU A 217 7.21 2.52 3.13
CA LEU A 217 6.97 3.00 4.48
C LEU A 217 7.42 4.46 4.70
N PRO A 218 8.67 4.89 4.32
CA PRO A 218 9.08 6.27 4.52
C PRO A 218 8.18 7.29 3.81
N LYS A 219 7.82 6.97 2.58
CA LYS A 219 6.96 7.81 1.75
C LYS A 219 5.56 7.95 2.34
N ASP A 220 4.94 6.83 2.74
CA ASP A 220 3.55 6.82 3.18
C ASP A 220 3.38 7.43 4.57
N VAL A 221 4.32 7.19 5.49
CA VAL A 221 4.35 7.85 6.80
C VAL A 221 4.46 9.37 6.65
N SER A 222 5.37 9.84 5.78
CA SER A 222 5.53 11.27 5.49
C SER A 222 4.28 11.87 4.83
N ALA A 223 3.72 11.19 3.83
CA ALA A 223 2.54 11.66 3.11
C ALA A 223 1.32 11.76 4.02
N LEU A 224 1.09 10.78 4.92
CA LEU A 224 0.00 10.88 5.89
C LEU A 224 0.19 12.04 6.86
N ARG A 225 1.42 12.25 7.37
CA ARG A 225 1.72 13.41 8.23
C ARG A 225 1.38 14.72 7.52
N GLN A 226 1.82 14.89 6.27
CA GLN A 226 1.56 16.09 5.50
C GLN A 226 0.07 16.27 5.19
N PHE A 227 -0.62 15.20 4.84
CA PHE A 227 -2.07 15.24 4.65
C PHE A 227 -2.79 15.68 5.93
N ALA A 228 -2.48 15.08 7.08
CA ALA A 228 -3.08 15.44 8.36
C ALA A 228 -2.80 16.91 8.71
N ALA A 229 -1.57 17.39 8.52
CA ALA A 229 -1.20 18.80 8.74
C ALA A 229 -2.03 19.76 7.86
N SER A 230 -2.28 19.39 6.60
CA SER A 230 -3.14 20.16 5.69
C SER A 230 -4.60 20.24 6.17
N GLN A 231 -5.03 19.28 6.98
CA GLN A 231 -6.34 19.25 7.63
C GLN A 231 -6.34 19.89 9.04
N GLY A 232 -5.21 20.49 9.46
CA GLY A 232 -5.05 21.07 10.80
C GLY A 232 -4.93 20.02 11.92
N ILE A 233 -4.58 18.79 11.61
CA ILE A 233 -4.46 17.68 12.56
C ILE A 233 -3.00 17.31 12.73
N THR A 234 -2.54 17.20 13.99
CA THR A 234 -1.25 16.64 14.35
C THR A 234 -1.40 15.16 14.69
N LEU A 235 -0.48 14.33 14.23
CA LEU A 235 -0.44 12.89 14.50
C LEU A 235 0.81 12.54 15.34
N PRO A 236 0.80 12.72 16.67
CA PRO A 236 2.00 12.58 17.52
C PRO A 236 2.64 11.19 17.42
N THR A 237 1.84 10.14 17.29
CA THR A 237 2.36 8.76 17.13
C THR A 237 3.12 8.60 15.81
N VAL A 238 2.63 9.18 14.73
CA VAL A 238 3.29 9.15 13.42
C VAL A 238 4.60 9.93 13.45
N GLU A 239 4.58 11.13 14.06
CA GLU A 239 5.78 11.95 14.23
C GLU A 239 6.83 11.27 15.11
N GLY A 240 6.40 10.63 16.22
CA GLY A 240 7.26 9.83 17.08
C GLY A 240 7.88 8.65 16.35
N THR A 241 7.11 7.97 15.49
CA THR A 241 7.58 6.87 14.64
C THR A 241 8.67 7.35 13.67
N MET A 242 8.48 8.49 13.03
CA MET A 242 9.50 9.08 12.14
C MET A 242 10.78 9.41 12.91
N ARG A 243 10.65 10.06 14.08
CA ARG A 243 11.82 10.41 14.90
C ARG A 243 12.57 9.18 15.40
N ALA A 244 11.86 8.13 15.85
CA ALA A 244 12.48 6.87 16.28
C ALA A 244 13.21 6.19 15.12
N ASN A 245 12.69 6.25 13.90
CA ASN A 245 13.35 5.72 12.72
C ASN A 245 14.64 6.47 12.37
N GLU A 246 14.64 7.81 12.43
CA GLU A 246 15.85 8.63 12.24
C GLU A 246 16.93 8.22 13.23
N LEU A 247 16.60 8.13 14.53
CA LEU A 247 17.53 7.73 15.59
C LEU A 247 18.06 6.30 15.39
N ALA A 248 17.25 5.39 14.86
CA ALA A 248 17.70 4.04 14.57
C ALA A 248 18.73 4.02 13.45
N GLN A 249 18.53 4.83 12.40
CA GLN A 249 19.42 4.93 11.24
C GLN A 249 20.71 5.69 11.55
N GLU A 250 20.67 6.72 12.41
CA GLU A 250 21.86 7.44 12.88
C GLU A 250 22.82 6.52 13.65
N ALA A 251 22.30 5.60 14.46
CA ALA A 251 23.09 4.69 15.29
C ALA A 251 23.92 3.63 14.50
N THR A 252 23.76 3.55 13.20
CA THR A 252 24.58 2.68 12.31
C THR A 252 25.88 3.34 11.87
N ASN A 253 26.00 4.64 12.03
CA ASN A 253 27.16 5.40 11.59
C ASN A 253 28.22 5.58 12.72
N GLU A 254 27.95 5.03 13.91
CA GLU A 254 28.85 4.97 15.06
C GLU A 254 29.35 3.53 15.31
#